data_e31a81ab514e033f4250cac741965854
#
_entry.id   e31a81ab514e033f4250cac741965854
#
_cell.length_a   1.000
_cell.length_b   1.000
_cell.length_c   1.000
_cell.angle_alpha   90.00
_cell.angle_beta   90.00
_cell.angle_gamma   90.00
#
_symmetry.space_group_name_H-M   'P 1'
#
loop_
_entity.id
_entity.type
_entity.pdbx_description
1 polymer ?
#
loop_
_entity_poly.entity_id
_entity_poly.type
_entity_poly.pdbx_seq_one_letter_code
_entity_poly.pdbx_strand_id
1 'polypeptide(L)'
;MEANRFAKTLILTSVACLIVYYFPNSNEVNKFFHTESSYLSDPKPIPPESESSLNGEEYWSTEEKELCNNPDVDKTWTRIDALCFAIRRGLELSKIEVISWSNPVLVVYRDMFTKKQIKGYSQVFKRSEVEPEKVFDQNGKLYISSTRIVNGSTTPASIHPEVQSIIDTASRLIPSMNFQYTEPVLGLSYLPGGHITVHHDFVEFDVEAPEEAFLDMGNRMTTFIISVEKADVGGATVFPSIKATVRPNPGDAFMWFDMLENQEIDNSAFHGGCPVIAGRKLITTIWLRSKGQHIFDTVEGKRQSFNARELLR
;
A
#
# COMPACT_ATOMS: atom_id res chain seq x y z
N MET A 1 -5.36 15.24 45.70
CA MET A 1 -4.19 15.10 44.81
C MET A 1 -3.82 13.61 44.76
N GLU A 2 -4.51 12.84 43.94
CA GLU A 2 -4.19 11.42 43.72
C GLU A 2 -3.53 11.28 42.36
N ALA A 3 -2.26 10.87 42.40
CA ALA A 3 -1.50 10.58 41.19
C ALA A 3 -1.93 9.19 40.68
N ASN A 4 -2.69 9.17 39.59
CA ASN A 4 -3.01 7.96 38.86
C ASN A 4 -1.75 7.37 38.26
N ARG A 5 -1.21 6.33 38.89
CA ARG A 5 -0.16 5.47 38.33
C ARG A 5 -0.79 4.57 37.24
N PHE A 6 -0.63 4.95 35.99
CA PHE A 6 -0.90 4.03 34.90
C PHE A 6 0.23 3.01 34.77
N ALA A 7 -0.08 1.76 35.00
CA ALA A 7 0.84 0.65 34.78
C ALA A 7 1.05 0.48 33.26
N LYS A 8 2.29 0.67 32.80
CA LYS A 8 2.72 0.32 31.44
C LYS A 8 2.99 -1.19 31.42
N THR A 9 2.14 -1.96 30.75
CA THR A 9 2.39 -3.37 30.53
C THR A 9 3.08 -3.55 29.18
N LEU A 10 4.34 -3.96 29.22
CA LEU A 10 5.11 -4.34 28.04
C LEU A 10 4.84 -5.82 27.77
N ILE A 11 4.25 -6.14 26.62
CA ILE A 11 4.06 -7.52 26.18
C ILE A 11 5.05 -7.76 25.04
N LEU A 12 6.08 -8.54 25.31
CA LEU A 12 7.00 -9.05 24.30
C LEU A 12 6.34 -10.22 23.56
N THR A 13 6.01 -10.04 22.30
CA THR A 13 5.67 -11.15 21.40
C THR A 13 6.92 -11.53 20.61
N SER A 14 7.02 -12.79 20.22
CA SER A 14 8.20 -13.41 19.55
C SER A 14 8.49 -12.90 18.13
N VAL A 15 7.97 -11.76 17.75
CA VAL A 15 8.28 -11.02 16.52
C VAL A 15 8.87 -9.70 16.97
N ALA A 16 9.95 -9.25 16.35
CA ALA A 16 10.77 -8.10 16.72
C ALA A 16 10.04 -6.73 16.60
N CYS A 17 8.82 -6.63 17.11
CA CYS A 17 8.07 -5.38 17.22
C CYS A 17 7.77 -5.09 18.69
N LEU A 18 8.20 -3.94 19.16
CA LEU A 18 7.79 -3.39 20.45
C LEU A 18 6.34 -2.90 20.36
N ILE A 19 5.46 -3.43 21.19
CA ILE A 19 4.07 -2.98 21.29
C ILE A 19 4.02 -1.77 22.21
N VAL A 20 3.74 -0.60 21.68
CA VAL A 20 3.48 0.63 22.43
C VAL A 20 1.98 0.83 22.52
N TYR A 21 1.41 0.78 23.71
CA TYR A 21 0.01 1.12 23.93
C TYR A 21 -0.16 2.63 23.93
N TYR A 22 -0.91 3.17 22.99
CA TYR A 22 -1.25 4.59 22.91
C TYR A 22 -2.69 4.81 23.41
N PHE A 23 -2.84 5.68 24.40
CA PHE A 23 -4.14 6.19 24.81
C PHE A 23 -4.38 7.57 24.17
N PRO A 24 -5.57 7.87 23.64
CA PRO A 24 -5.82 9.05 22.78
C PRO A 24 -5.59 10.43 23.42
N ASN A 25 -5.14 10.51 24.66
CA ASN A 25 -4.95 11.79 25.37
C ASN A 25 -3.51 12.05 25.86
N SER A 26 -2.49 11.37 25.34
CA SER A 26 -1.10 11.65 25.68
C SER A 26 -0.29 12.15 24.50
N ASN A 27 0.28 13.34 24.61
CA ASN A 27 1.05 14.02 23.57
C ASN A 27 2.52 13.54 23.43
N GLU A 28 2.86 12.35 23.90
CA GLU A 28 4.24 11.86 23.81
C GLU A 28 4.32 10.51 23.08
N VAL A 29 5.06 10.50 21.98
CA VAL A 29 5.49 9.29 21.28
C VAL A 29 6.84 8.86 21.87
N ASN A 30 6.87 7.78 22.64
CA ASN A 30 8.11 7.22 23.14
C ASN A 30 8.75 6.30 22.11
N LYS A 31 9.98 6.62 21.69
CA LYS A 31 10.85 5.78 20.85
C LYS A 31 11.54 4.71 21.71
N PHE A 32 11.48 3.45 21.24
CA PHE A 32 12.29 2.36 21.79
C PHE A 32 13.15 1.73 20.68
N PHE A 33 14.37 1.36 21.02
CA PHE A 33 15.36 0.79 20.12
C PHE A 33 15.24 -0.74 20.05
N HIS A 34 15.58 -1.31 18.90
CA HIS A 34 15.54 -2.73 18.59
C HIS A 34 16.57 -3.57 19.35
N THR A 35 16.17 -4.78 19.74
CA THR A 35 17.09 -5.89 19.99
C THR A 35 16.83 -6.99 18.96
N GLU A 36 17.90 -7.43 18.31
CA GLU A 36 17.87 -8.50 17.30
C GLU A 36 17.47 -9.85 17.92
N SER A 37 16.58 -10.57 17.24
CA SER A 37 16.37 -11.99 17.46
C SER A 37 16.41 -12.71 16.11
N SER A 38 17.42 -13.55 15.94
CA SER A 38 17.67 -14.39 14.79
C SER A 38 16.80 -15.64 14.82
N TYR A 39 15.91 -15.81 13.84
CA TYR A 39 15.40 -17.12 13.43
C TYR A 39 15.66 -17.29 11.96
N LEU A 40 16.68 -18.12 11.67
CA LEU A 40 17.03 -18.58 10.35
C LEU A 40 16.03 -19.70 9.96
N SER A 41 15.22 -19.46 8.94
CA SER A 41 14.69 -20.52 8.08
C SER A 41 15.46 -20.48 6.77
N ASP A 42 15.99 -21.62 6.32
CA ASP A 42 16.77 -21.74 5.11
C ASP A 42 16.03 -21.16 3.90
N PRO A 43 16.69 -20.37 3.05
CA PRO A 43 16.08 -19.84 1.83
C PRO A 43 15.73 -20.98 0.89
N LYS A 44 14.48 -20.99 0.38
CA LYS A 44 14.12 -21.88 -0.73
C LYS A 44 15.05 -21.60 -1.91
N PRO A 45 15.56 -22.64 -2.62
CA PRO A 45 16.42 -22.44 -3.76
C PRO A 45 15.68 -21.64 -4.84
N ILE A 46 16.32 -20.57 -5.31
CA ILE A 46 15.88 -19.79 -6.47
C ILE A 46 15.93 -20.72 -7.68
N PRO A 47 14.86 -20.84 -8.49
CA PRO A 47 14.92 -21.59 -9.74
C PRO A 47 16.03 -21.03 -10.63
N PRO A 48 16.74 -21.86 -11.41
CA PRO A 48 17.76 -21.37 -12.33
C PRO A 48 17.14 -20.34 -13.30
N GLU A 49 17.87 -19.27 -13.54
CA GLU A 49 17.51 -18.23 -14.50
C GLU A 49 17.12 -18.88 -15.84
N SER A 50 15.83 -18.87 -16.16
CA SER A 50 15.41 -19.12 -17.53
C SER A 50 15.70 -17.85 -18.32
N GLU A 51 16.52 -17.94 -19.35
CA GLU A 51 16.87 -16.88 -20.31
C GLU A 51 15.68 -16.39 -21.16
N SER A 52 14.48 -16.34 -20.64
CA SER A 52 13.35 -15.69 -21.31
C SER A 52 13.27 -14.26 -20.80
N SER A 53 13.72 -13.31 -21.61
CA SER A 53 13.46 -11.89 -21.39
C SER A 53 11.95 -11.70 -21.12
N LEU A 54 11.60 -11.15 -19.98
CA LEU A 54 10.21 -10.83 -19.67
C LEU A 54 9.74 -9.73 -20.64
N ASN A 55 8.56 -9.89 -21.21
CA ASN A 55 7.95 -8.85 -22.02
C ASN A 55 7.85 -7.55 -21.19
N GLY A 56 8.44 -6.45 -21.69
CA GLY A 56 8.50 -5.17 -20.99
C GLY A 56 9.71 -5.00 -20.05
N GLU A 57 10.67 -5.94 -20.07
CA GLU A 57 11.89 -5.86 -19.27
C GLU A 57 12.74 -4.60 -19.59
N GLU A 58 12.66 -4.11 -20.81
CA GLU A 58 13.33 -2.89 -21.28
C GLU A 58 12.90 -1.61 -20.56
N TYR A 59 11.71 -1.62 -19.94
CA TYR A 59 11.19 -0.48 -19.18
C TYR A 59 11.65 -0.44 -17.73
N TRP A 60 12.42 -1.43 -17.28
CA TRP A 60 12.94 -1.52 -15.92
C TRP A 60 14.43 -1.15 -15.90
N SER A 61 14.79 -0.12 -15.16
CA SER A 61 16.20 0.24 -14.92
C SER A 61 16.91 -0.85 -14.09
N THR A 62 18.24 -0.84 -14.11
CA THR A 62 19.05 -1.77 -13.32
C THR A 62 18.72 -1.66 -11.81
N GLU A 63 18.59 -0.44 -11.29
CA GLU A 63 18.26 -0.21 -9.88
C GLU A 63 16.87 -0.77 -9.50
N GLU A 64 15.89 -0.59 -10.36
CA GLU A 64 14.53 -1.14 -10.15
C GLU A 64 14.53 -2.66 -10.20
N LYS A 65 15.30 -3.28 -11.11
CA LYS A 65 15.48 -4.73 -11.16
C LYS A 65 16.14 -5.26 -9.88
N GLU A 66 17.14 -4.58 -9.35
CA GLU A 66 17.76 -4.92 -8.06
C GLU A 66 16.75 -4.83 -6.91
N LEU A 67 15.93 -3.79 -6.86
CA LEU A 67 14.86 -3.67 -5.86
C LEU A 67 13.83 -4.81 -5.97
N CYS A 68 13.46 -5.19 -7.19
CA CYS A 68 12.54 -6.32 -7.43
C CYS A 68 13.12 -7.67 -6.98
N ASN A 69 14.43 -7.85 -7.13
CA ASN A 69 15.16 -9.06 -6.78
C ASN A 69 15.71 -9.05 -5.35
N ASN A 70 15.30 -8.11 -4.50
CA ASN A 70 15.76 -8.00 -3.14
C ASN A 70 15.51 -9.31 -2.36
N PRO A 71 16.55 -10.05 -1.96
CA PRO A 71 16.42 -11.33 -1.26
C PRO A 71 15.83 -11.18 0.15
N ASP A 72 15.89 -9.97 0.69
CA ASP A 72 15.43 -9.67 2.05
C ASP A 72 13.96 -9.23 2.11
N VAL A 73 13.28 -9.15 0.96
CA VAL A 73 11.88 -8.70 0.89
C VAL A 73 10.92 -9.59 1.69
N ASP A 74 11.24 -10.87 1.83
CA ASP A 74 10.46 -11.84 2.61
C ASP A 74 10.97 -11.99 4.05
N LYS A 75 12.16 -11.52 4.33
CA LYS A 75 12.64 -11.36 5.70
C LYS A 75 11.92 -10.12 6.22
N THR A 76 11.11 -10.31 7.24
CA THR A 76 10.41 -9.21 7.91
C THR A 76 11.32 -7.98 7.95
N TRP A 77 10.94 -6.91 7.16
CA TRP A 77 11.49 -5.55 7.25
C TRP A 77 12.92 -5.37 6.77
N THR A 78 13.02 -5.01 5.53
CA THR A 78 14.27 -4.71 4.84
C THR A 78 14.95 -3.42 5.30
N ARG A 79 14.31 -2.62 6.15
CA ARG A 79 14.89 -1.38 6.67
C ARG A 79 15.11 -1.47 8.18
N ILE A 80 16.36 -1.29 8.59
CA ILE A 80 16.77 -1.23 10.00
C ILE A 80 16.09 -0.07 10.75
N ASP A 81 15.65 0.96 10.02
CA ASP A 81 15.03 2.18 10.52
C ASP A 81 13.49 2.16 10.48
N ALA A 82 12.87 1.06 10.07
CA ALA A 82 11.42 0.93 10.14
C ALA A 82 10.95 0.89 11.59
N LEU A 83 9.98 1.74 11.93
CA LEU A 83 9.38 1.78 13.26
C LEU A 83 8.03 1.07 13.27
N CYS A 84 7.88 0.16 14.22
CA CYS A 84 6.62 -0.58 14.41
C CYS A 84 5.81 0.04 15.54
N PHE A 85 4.53 0.23 15.27
CA PHE A 85 3.56 0.73 16.23
C PHE A 85 2.42 -0.27 16.40
N ALA A 86 1.91 -0.37 17.62
CA ALA A 86 0.66 -1.05 17.89
C ALA A 86 -0.31 -0.01 18.46
N ILE A 87 -1.30 0.37 17.66
CA ILE A 87 -2.29 1.36 18.05
C ILE A 87 -3.58 0.64 18.40
N ARG A 88 -4.06 0.88 19.61
CA ARG A 88 -5.34 0.33 20.05
C ARG A 88 -6.47 1.31 19.76
N ARG A 89 -7.45 0.84 18.98
CA ARG A 89 -8.68 1.58 18.66
C ARG A 89 -9.88 0.77 19.18
N GLY A 90 -10.35 1.14 20.37
CA GLY A 90 -11.37 0.34 21.06
C GLY A 90 -10.85 -1.05 21.44
N LEU A 91 -11.47 -2.10 20.92
CA LEU A 91 -11.08 -3.50 21.12
C LEU A 91 -10.07 -4.01 20.07
N GLU A 92 -9.81 -3.24 19.03
CA GLU A 92 -8.94 -3.64 17.92
C GLU A 92 -7.52 -3.13 18.13
N LEU A 93 -6.55 -3.92 17.69
CA LEU A 93 -5.14 -3.60 17.72
C LEU A 93 -4.60 -3.51 16.28
N SER A 94 -4.25 -2.31 15.83
CA SER A 94 -3.59 -2.10 14.55
C SER A 94 -2.07 -2.22 14.72
N LYS A 95 -1.46 -3.10 13.96
CA LYS A 95 -0.01 -3.23 13.86
C LYS A 95 0.44 -2.43 12.64
N ILE A 96 1.19 -1.36 12.87
CA ILE A 96 1.57 -0.41 11.84
C ILE A 96 3.08 -0.34 11.75
N GLU A 97 3.61 -0.38 10.56
CA GLU A 97 5.01 -0.20 10.26
C GLU A 97 5.22 0.99 9.36
N VAL A 98 6.00 1.92 9.82
CA VAL A 98 6.40 3.07 9.04
C VAL A 98 7.72 2.75 8.36
N ILE A 99 7.66 2.49 7.05
CA ILE A 99 8.84 2.25 6.21
C ILE A 99 9.48 3.59 5.83
N SER A 100 8.65 4.59 5.52
CA SER A 100 9.10 5.95 5.28
C SER A 100 8.16 6.95 5.94
N TRP A 101 8.74 7.96 6.58
CA TRP A 101 8.00 9.01 7.29
C TRP A 101 7.49 10.11 6.37
N SER A 102 8.19 10.35 5.26
CA SER A 102 7.88 11.38 4.26
C SER A 102 8.70 11.13 2.99
N ASN A 103 8.32 11.74 1.87
CA ASN A 103 9.03 11.74 0.58
C ASN A 103 9.31 10.34 -0.03
N PRO A 104 8.30 9.52 -0.29
CA PRO A 104 6.90 9.58 0.14
C PRO A 104 6.70 9.00 1.54
N VAL A 105 5.56 9.25 2.14
CA VAL A 105 5.09 8.43 3.27
C VAL A 105 4.86 7.00 2.76
N LEU A 106 5.36 5.99 3.47
CA LEU A 106 5.04 4.59 3.20
C LEU A 106 4.80 3.85 4.51
N VAL A 107 3.58 3.35 4.66
CA VAL A 107 3.12 2.68 5.88
C VAL A 107 2.52 1.31 5.53
N VAL A 108 2.84 0.29 6.32
CA VAL A 108 2.27 -1.06 6.20
C VAL A 108 1.44 -1.39 7.43
N TYR A 109 0.22 -1.84 7.20
CA TYR A 109 -0.72 -2.32 8.21
C TYR A 109 -0.72 -3.84 8.20
N ARG A 110 -0.27 -4.47 9.30
CA ARG A 110 -0.15 -5.92 9.41
C ARG A 110 -1.41 -6.56 9.95
N ASP A 111 -1.77 -7.71 9.35
CA ASP A 111 -2.97 -8.48 9.75
C ASP A 111 -4.23 -7.59 9.84
N MET A 112 -4.33 -6.57 8.99
CA MET A 112 -5.41 -5.59 9.04
C MET A 112 -6.77 -6.21 8.69
N PHE A 113 -6.76 -7.16 7.77
CA PHE A 113 -7.95 -7.84 7.28
C PHE A 113 -7.96 -9.31 7.67
N THR A 114 -9.12 -9.78 8.11
CA THR A 114 -9.31 -11.18 8.48
C THR A 114 -9.27 -12.10 7.26
N LYS A 115 -8.90 -13.36 7.47
CA LYS A 115 -8.95 -14.39 6.43
C LYS A 115 -10.34 -14.51 5.79
N LYS A 116 -11.43 -14.25 6.55
CA LYS A 116 -12.80 -14.26 6.04
C LYS A 116 -13.03 -13.13 5.04
N GLN A 117 -12.59 -11.91 5.34
CA GLN A 117 -12.71 -10.75 4.44
C GLN A 117 -11.92 -10.96 3.15
N ILE A 118 -10.65 -11.40 3.27
CA ILE A 118 -9.79 -11.68 2.12
C ILE A 118 -10.38 -12.78 1.23
N LYS A 119 -10.88 -13.86 1.82
CA LYS A 119 -11.57 -14.92 1.08
C LYS A 119 -12.85 -14.42 0.42
N GLY A 120 -13.63 -13.59 1.10
CA GLY A 120 -14.85 -12.97 0.56
C GLY A 120 -14.54 -12.13 -0.67
N TYR A 121 -13.57 -11.21 -0.57
CA TYR A 121 -13.15 -10.40 -1.71
C TYR A 121 -12.61 -11.26 -2.88
N SER A 122 -11.77 -12.25 -2.60
CA SER A 122 -11.26 -13.17 -3.63
C SER A 122 -12.40 -13.88 -4.38
N GLN A 123 -13.51 -14.20 -3.71
CA GLN A 123 -14.69 -14.78 -4.37
C GLN A 123 -15.45 -13.77 -5.22
N VAL A 124 -15.55 -12.51 -4.79
CA VAL A 124 -16.12 -11.43 -5.61
C VAL A 124 -15.29 -11.27 -6.87
N PHE A 125 -13.98 -11.10 -6.75
CA PHE A 125 -13.07 -10.94 -7.90
C PHE A 125 -13.15 -12.11 -8.89
N LYS A 126 -13.24 -13.36 -8.41
CA LYS A 126 -13.38 -14.55 -9.27
C LYS A 126 -14.69 -14.59 -10.09
N ARG A 127 -15.72 -13.89 -9.64
CA ARG A 127 -17.03 -13.80 -10.32
C ARG A 127 -17.15 -12.56 -11.19
N SER A 128 -16.23 -11.61 -11.01
CA SER A 128 -16.20 -10.39 -11.81
C SER A 128 -15.67 -10.68 -13.22
N GLU A 129 -16.07 -9.85 -14.16
CA GLU A 129 -15.44 -9.80 -15.47
C GLU A 129 -14.05 -9.19 -15.31
N VAL A 130 -13.03 -9.93 -15.73
CA VAL A 130 -11.62 -9.57 -15.57
C VAL A 130 -11.02 -9.38 -16.94
N GLU A 131 -10.53 -8.18 -17.22
CA GLU A 131 -9.94 -7.81 -18.50
C GLU A 131 -8.48 -7.39 -18.33
N PRO A 132 -7.66 -7.48 -19.42
CA PRO A 132 -6.35 -6.84 -19.44
C PRO A 132 -6.48 -5.33 -19.20
N GLU A 133 -5.65 -4.80 -18.28
CA GLU A 133 -5.57 -3.36 -18.04
C GLU A 133 -5.05 -2.65 -19.28
N LYS A 134 -5.62 -1.49 -19.57
CA LYS A 134 -5.30 -0.67 -20.73
C LYS A 134 -4.74 0.67 -20.26
N VAL A 135 -3.91 1.28 -21.10
CA VAL A 135 -3.39 2.64 -20.92
C VAL A 135 -3.86 3.53 -22.07
N PHE A 136 -3.89 4.83 -21.84
CA PHE A 136 -4.20 5.79 -22.91
C PHE A 136 -2.93 6.10 -23.73
N ASP A 137 -3.07 6.19 -25.03
CA ASP A 137 -2.06 6.78 -25.91
C ASP A 137 -2.17 8.32 -25.90
N GLN A 138 -1.28 8.98 -26.63
CA GLN A 138 -1.26 10.45 -26.77
C GLN A 138 -2.53 11.05 -27.37
N ASN A 139 -3.37 10.23 -28.01
CA ASN A 139 -4.63 10.63 -28.63
C ASN A 139 -5.84 10.26 -27.74
N GLY A 140 -5.63 9.81 -26.51
CA GLY A 140 -6.68 9.34 -25.61
C GLY A 140 -7.30 7.99 -25.99
N LYS A 141 -6.65 7.18 -26.84
CA LYS A 141 -7.14 5.85 -27.20
C LYS A 141 -6.56 4.80 -26.25
N LEU A 142 -7.42 3.92 -25.74
CA LEU A 142 -7.02 2.79 -24.90
C LEU A 142 -6.29 1.71 -25.69
N TYR A 143 -5.15 1.25 -25.21
CA TYR A 143 -4.41 0.12 -25.75
C TYR A 143 -3.77 -0.72 -24.65
N ILE A 144 -3.41 -1.98 -24.95
CA ILE A 144 -2.65 -2.85 -24.04
C ILE A 144 -1.18 -2.53 -24.22
N SER A 145 -0.52 -2.18 -23.11
CA SER A 145 0.92 -1.82 -23.10
C SER A 145 1.76 -2.90 -22.44
N SER A 146 2.98 -3.10 -22.95
CA SER A 146 4.00 -3.94 -22.29
C SER A 146 4.52 -3.34 -20.98
N THR A 147 4.22 -2.07 -20.70
CA THR A 147 4.51 -1.45 -19.39
C THR A 147 3.50 -1.82 -18.30
N ARG A 148 2.35 -2.40 -18.67
CA ARG A 148 1.27 -2.77 -17.75
C ARG A 148 0.66 -4.11 -18.17
N ILE A 149 1.29 -5.21 -17.74
CA ILE A 149 0.83 -6.57 -18.03
C ILE A 149 0.13 -7.11 -16.78
N VAL A 150 -1.16 -6.82 -16.66
CA VAL A 150 -2.00 -7.21 -15.53
C VAL A 150 -3.45 -7.25 -15.96
N ASN A 151 -4.23 -8.12 -15.34
CA ASN A 151 -5.67 -8.18 -15.55
C ASN A 151 -6.39 -7.53 -14.36
N GLY A 152 -7.39 -6.70 -14.64
CA GLY A 152 -8.13 -5.95 -13.64
C GLY A 152 -9.63 -6.16 -13.69
N SER A 153 -10.28 -5.82 -12.59
CA SER A 153 -11.73 -5.71 -12.48
C SER A 153 -12.10 -4.67 -11.44
N THR A 154 -12.97 -3.75 -11.83
CA THR A 154 -13.45 -2.68 -10.95
C THR A 154 -14.77 -3.10 -10.29
N THR A 155 -14.84 -2.94 -8.97
CA THR A 155 -16.00 -3.35 -8.17
C THR A 155 -16.44 -2.21 -7.26
N PRO A 156 -17.66 -1.65 -7.47
CA PRO A 156 -18.24 -0.69 -6.55
C PRO A 156 -18.51 -1.32 -5.16
N ALA A 157 -18.08 -0.67 -4.09
CA ALA A 157 -18.29 -1.16 -2.72
C ALA A 157 -19.79 -1.31 -2.37
N SER A 158 -20.63 -0.42 -2.90
CA SER A 158 -22.07 -0.41 -2.64
C SER A 158 -22.83 -1.65 -3.14
N ILE A 159 -22.24 -2.44 -4.04
CA ILE A 159 -22.88 -3.60 -4.65
C ILE A 159 -22.54 -4.91 -3.93
N HIS A 160 -21.35 -4.97 -3.30
CA HIS A 160 -20.83 -6.19 -2.69
C HIS A 160 -20.54 -5.99 -1.20
N PRO A 161 -21.28 -6.65 -0.28
CA PRO A 161 -21.05 -6.56 1.16
C PRO A 161 -19.62 -6.93 1.57
N GLU A 162 -18.97 -7.83 0.85
CA GLU A 162 -17.59 -8.23 1.09
C GLU A 162 -16.61 -7.07 0.83
N VAL A 163 -16.86 -6.27 -0.22
CA VAL A 163 -16.07 -5.09 -0.55
C VAL A 163 -16.36 -3.97 0.45
N GLN A 164 -17.64 -3.75 0.78
CA GLN A 164 -18.03 -2.77 1.81
C GLN A 164 -17.39 -3.08 3.17
N SER A 165 -17.33 -4.35 3.57
CA SER A 165 -16.67 -4.78 4.82
C SER A 165 -15.17 -4.42 4.85
N ILE A 166 -14.50 -4.40 3.70
CA ILE A 166 -13.10 -3.95 3.58
C ILE A 166 -13.02 -2.44 3.81
N ILE A 167 -13.86 -1.66 3.15
CA ILE A 167 -13.92 -0.20 3.30
C ILE A 167 -14.25 0.20 4.74
N ASP A 168 -15.22 -0.46 5.37
CA ASP A 168 -15.60 -0.20 6.77
C ASP A 168 -14.44 -0.48 7.73
N THR A 169 -13.69 -1.55 7.49
CA THR A 169 -12.51 -1.87 8.30
C THR A 169 -11.41 -0.83 8.12
N ALA A 170 -11.12 -0.43 6.87
CA ALA A 170 -10.13 0.61 6.59
C ALA A 170 -10.53 1.94 7.25
N SER A 171 -11.78 2.39 7.08
CA SER A 171 -12.31 3.61 7.71
C SER A 171 -12.19 3.62 9.22
N ARG A 172 -12.42 2.47 9.87
CA ARG A 172 -12.36 2.35 11.33
C ARG A 172 -10.92 2.34 11.85
N LEU A 173 -10.00 1.70 11.11
CA LEU A 173 -8.61 1.54 11.54
C LEU A 173 -7.69 2.69 11.09
N ILE A 174 -8.12 3.49 10.12
CA ILE A 174 -7.40 4.69 9.65
C ILE A 174 -8.37 5.90 9.68
N PRO A 175 -8.78 6.37 10.87
CA PRO A 175 -9.81 7.40 11.00
C PRO A 175 -9.35 8.79 10.52
N SER A 176 -8.06 9.01 10.33
CA SER A 176 -7.51 10.23 9.70
C SER A 176 -7.85 10.35 8.22
N MET A 177 -8.31 9.24 7.59
CA MET A 177 -8.62 9.18 6.16
C MET A 177 -10.11 8.93 5.94
N ASN A 178 -10.71 9.67 5.02
CA ASN A 178 -12.11 9.52 4.67
C ASN A 178 -12.30 8.58 3.48
N PHE A 179 -12.62 7.32 3.76
CA PHE A 179 -12.84 6.28 2.75
C PHE A 179 -14.20 6.41 2.02
N GLN A 180 -15.01 7.42 2.29
CA GLN A 180 -16.22 7.71 1.51
C GLN A 180 -15.88 8.39 0.17
N TYR A 181 -14.71 9.03 0.08
CA TYR A 181 -14.22 9.68 -1.13
C TYR A 181 -13.18 8.82 -1.82
N THR A 182 -13.61 7.64 -2.30
CA THR A 182 -12.76 6.70 -3.03
C THR A 182 -13.32 6.41 -4.42
N GLU A 183 -12.43 6.04 -5.33
CA GLU A 183 -12.84 5.39 -6.57
C GLU A 183 -13.44 3.99 -6.28
N PRO A 184 -14.19 3.41 -7.23
CA PRO A 184 -14.55 2.00 -7.16
C PRO A 184 -13.31 1.14 -6.98
N VAL A 185 -13.43 0.09 -6.16
CA VAL A 185 -12.30 -0.76 -5.78
C VAL A 185 -11.79 -1.53 -7.00
N LEU A 186 -10.49 -1.40 -7.30
CA LEU A 186 -9.84 -2.07 -8.41
C LEU A 186 -9.10 -3.32 -7.92
N GLY A 187 -9.51 -4.50 -8.37
CA GLY A 187 -8.75 -5.73 -8.19
C GLY A 187 -7.77 -5.93 -9.35
N LEU A 188 -6.51 -6.24 -9.03
CA LEU A 188 -5.46 -6.49 -10.02
C LEU A 188 -4.83 -7.88 -9.82
N SER A 189 -4.89 -8.70 -10.86
CA SER A 189 -4.34 -10.07 -10.88
C SER A 189 -3.12 -10.14 -11.79
N TYR A 190 -1.97 -10.41 -11.21
CA TYR A 190 -0.70 -10.61 -11.90
C TYR A 190 -0.40 -12.10 -11.98
N LEU A 191 -0.32 -12.63 -13.18
CA LEU A 191 0.15 -13.98 -13.51
C LEU A 191 1.66 -13.96 -13.78
N PRO A 192 2.34 -15.12 -13.94
CA PRO A 192 3.74 -15.13 -14.32
C PRO A 192 4.03 -14.25 -15.54
N GLY A 193 5.03 -13.36 -15.41
CA GLY A 193 5.33 -12.27 -16.36
C GLY A 193 4.55 -10.98 -16.11
N GLY A 194 3.48 -11.02 -15.32
CA GLY A 194 2.65 -9.85 -15.03
C GLY A 194 3.39 -8.82 -14.17
N HIS A 195 3.30 -7.55 -14.56
CA HIS A 195 3.93 -6.41 -13.88
C HIS A 195 3.26 -5.09 -14.26
N ILE A 196 3.58 -4.04 -13.50
CA ILE A 196 3.35 -2.63 -13.87
C ILE A 196 4.65 -1.89 -13.62
N THR A 197 5.23 -1.27 -14.66
CA THR A 197 6.48 -0.51 -14.53
C THR A 197 6.31 0.69 -13.60
N VAL A 198 7.41 1.33 -13.24
CA VAL A 198 7.40 2.47 -12.33
C VAL A 198 6.57 3.62 -12.90
N HIS A 199 5.62 4.10 -12.12
CA HIS A 199 4.65 5.13 -12.45
C HIS A 199 4.21 5.88 -11.18
N HIS A 200 3.40 6.90 -11.33
CA HIS A 200 2.65 7.52 -10.23
C HIS A 200 1.15 7.31 -10.44
N ASP A 201 0.39 7.33 -9.36
CA ASP A 201 -1.07 7.20 -9.40
C ASP A 201 -1.77 8.55 -9.48
N PHE A 202 -1.06 9.65 -9.19
CA PHE A 202 -1.58 11.01 -9.39
C PHE A 202 -1.95 11.20 -10.86
N VAL A 203 -3.15 11.71 -11.13
CA VAL A 203 -3.62 11.89 -12.50
C VAL A 203 -3.19 13.27 -13.01
N GLU A 204 -2.34 13.28 -14.01
CA GLU A 204 -2.01 14.50 -14.76
C GLU A 204 -3.14 14.78 -15.76
N PHE A 205 -3.70 15.97 -15.65
CA PHE A 205 -4.74 16.40 -16.56
C PHE A 205 -4.16 17.18 -17.72
N ASP A 206 -4.69 16.92 -18.89
CA ASP A 206 -4.68 17.96 -19.93
C ASP A 206 -5.66 19.05 -19.46
N VAL A 207 -5.14 20.27 -19.28
CA VAL A 207 -5.85 21.41 -18.67
C VAL A 207 -7.11 21.79 -19.46
N GLU A 208 -7.25 21.29 -20.71
CA GLU A 208 -8.33 21.67 -21.61
C GLU A 208 -9.63 20.87 -21.42
N ALA A 209 -9.59 19.69 -20.77
CA ALA A 209 -10.80 18.88 -20.51
C ALA A 209 -10.64 17.93 -19.29
N PRO A 210 -10.67 18.44 -18.06
CA PRO A 210 -10.72 17.57 -16.90
C PRO A 210 -12.01 16.76 -16.89
N GLU A 211 -11.92 15.44 -16.67
CA GLU A 211 -13.11 14.62 -16.47
C GLU A 211 -13.94 15.16 -15.29
N GLU A 212 -15.28 15.25 -15.44
CA GLU A 212 -16.19 15.75 -14.39
C GLU A 212 -15.97 15.08 -13.04
N ALA A 213 -15.64 13.78 -13.02
CA ALA A 213 -15.33 13.04 -11.80
C ALA A 213 -14.19 13.65 -10.97
N PHE A 214 -13.25 14.32 -11.64
CA PHE A 214 -12.14 14.97 -10.95
C PHE A 214 -12.52 16.34 -10.39
N LEU A 215 -13.39 17.07 -11.08
CA LEU A 215 -13.92 18.33 -10.57
C LEU A 215 -14.71 18.10 -9.28
N ASP A 216 -15.39 16.96 -9.18
CA ASP A 216 -16.23 16.62 -8.04
C ASP A 216 -15.49 15.97 -6.88
N MET A 217 -14.46 15.17 -7.14
CA MET A 217 -13.77 14.33 -6.13
C MET A 217 -12.33 14.76 -5.83
N GLY A 218 -11.78 15.70 -6.59
CA GLY A 218 -10.37 16.06 -6.54
C GLY A 218 -9.48 14.96 -7.17
N ASN A 219 -8.15 15.10 -7.06
CA ASN A 219 -7.21 14.12 -7.58
C ASN A 219 -7.00 12.94 -6.62
N ARG A 220 -6.32 11.88 -7.05
CA ARG A 220 -5.87 10.79 -6.21
C ARG A 220 -4.85 11.30 -5.20
N MET A 221 -5.24 11.29 -3.93
CA MET A 221 -4.41 11.77 -2.83
C MET A 221 -3.56 10.66 -2.25
N THR A 222 -4.15 9.47 -2.15
CA THR A 222 -3.53 8.35 -1.47
C THR A 222 -3.91 7.05 -2.14
N THR A 223 -2.93 6.19 -2.34
CA THR A 223 -3.15 4.82 -2.78
C THR A 223 -3.06 3.88 -1.59
N PHE A 224 -4.11 3.09 -1.41
CA PHE A 224 -4.21 2.06 -0.39
C PHE A 224 -4.35 0.69 -1.05
N ILE A 225 -3.36 -0.17 -0.84
CA ILE A 225 -3.34 -1.52 -1.41
C ILE A 225 -3.51 -2.57 -0.33
N ILE A 226 -4.35 -3.57 -0.61
CA ILE A 226 -4.56 -4.75 0.22
C ILE A 226 -4.02 -5.98 -0.50
N SER A 227 -3.20 -6.76 0.17
CA SER A 227 -2.74 -8.04 -0.33
C SER A 227 -3.83 -9.09 -0.16
N VAL A 228 -4.30 -9.67 -1.27
CA VAL A 228 -5.32 -10.73 -1.29
C VAL A 228 -4.68 -12.10 -1.53
N GLU A 229 -3.72 -12.17 -2.46
CA GLU A 229 -2.92 -13.36 -2.73
C GLU A 229 -1.49 -12.93 -3.04
N LYS A 230 -0.52 -13.62 -2.44
CA LYS A 230 0.91 -13.35 -2.61
C LYS A 230 1.47 -14.34 -3.62
N ALA A 231 2.21 -13.84 -4.62
CA ALA A 231 2.95 -14.71 -5.55
C ALA A 231 3.95 -15.61 -4.80
N ASP A 232 4.23 -16.77 -5.33
CA ASP A 232 5.25 -17.66 -4.75
C ASP A 232 6.65 -17.03 -4.89
N VAL A 233 6.95 -16.46 -6.07
CA VAL A 233 8.22 -15.78 -6.37
C VAL A 233 7.93 -14.48 -7.13
N GLY A 234 8.65 -13.40 -6.79
CA GLY A 234 8.50 -12.08 -7.40
C GLY A 234 7.26 -11.34 -6.90
N GLY A 235 6.75 -10.41 -7.69
CA GLY A 235 5.49 -9.69 -7.43
C GLY A 235 5.54 -8.69 -6.27
N ALA A 236 6.71 -8.22 -5.85
CA ALA A 236 6.84 -7.13 -4.89
C ALA A 236 6.32 -5.80 -5.46
N THR A 237 6.18 -4.81 -4.61
CA THR A 237 5.99 -3.40 -5.02
C THR A 237 7.22 -2.61 -4.60
N VAL A 238 7.81 -1.86 -5.52
CA VAL A 238 9.03 -1.08 -5.29
C VAL A 238 8.75 0.42 -5.28
N PHE A 239 9.52 1.14 -4.47
CA PHE A 239 9.51 2.60 -4.36
C PHE A 239 10.96 3.09 -4.56
N PRO A 240 11.37 3.42 -5.81
CA PRO A 240 12.77 3.73 -6.12
C PRO A 240 13.32 4.92 -5.33
N SER A 241 12.53 5.97 -5.13
CA SER A 241 12.94 7.20 -4.41
C SER A 241 13.48 6.94 -3.00
N ILE A 242 12.95 5.92 -2.33
CA ILE A 242 13.34 5.54 -0.96
C ILE A 242 14.03 4.19 -0.89
N LYS A 243 14.32 3.58 -2.04
CA LYS A 243 14.95 2.25 -2.17
C LYS A 243 14.23 1.18 -1.35
N ALA A 244 12.90 1.24 -1.33
CA ALA A 244 12.07 0.32 -0.56
C ALA A 244 11.38 -0.70 -1.47
N THR A 245 11.24 -1.91 -0.93
CA THR A 245 10.50 -3.02 -1.53
C THR A 245 9.49 -3.53 -0.52
N VAL A 246 8.24 -3.69 -0.93
CA VAL A 246 7.13 -4.18 -0.09
C VAL A 246 6.51 -5.41 -0.73
N ARG A 247 6.40 -6.50 0.05
CA ARG A 247 5.76 -7.74 -0.39
C ARG A 247 4.89 -8.31 0.74
N PRO A 248 3.72 -7.69 0.98
CA PRO A 248 2.86 -8.00 2.12
C PRO A 248 2.22 -9.38 1.99
N ASN A 249 1.89 -9.98 3.14
CA ASN A 249 1.13 -11.22 3.19
C ASN A 249 -0.37 -10.97 2.96
N PRO A 250 -1.15 -11.99 2.56
CA PRO A 250 -2.60 -11.85 2.47
C PRO A 250 -3.22 -11.39 3.80
N GLY A 251 -3.98 -10.28 3.73
CA GLY A 251 -4.55 -9.61 4.89
C GLY A 251 -3.78 -8.40 5.39
N ASP A 252 -2.54 -8.23 4.96
CA ASP A 252 -1.82 -6.97 5.15
C ASP A 252 -2.30 -5.92 4.15
N ALA A 253 -2.09 -4.65 4.49
CA ALA A 253 -2.27 -3.53 3.58
C ALA A 253 -1.09 -2.57 3.65
N PHE A 254 -0.91 -1.73 2.65
CA PHE A 254 0.06 -0.66 2.67
C PHE A 254 -0.47 0.57 1.93
N MET A 255 0.08 1.74 2.27
CA MET A 255 -0.47 3.02 1.89
C MET A 255 0.63 4.05 1.72
N TRP A 256 0.47 4.91 0.72
CA TRP A 256 1.32 6.07 0.50
C TRP A 256 0.49 7.25 -0.01
N PHE A 257 1.05 8.46 0.08
CA PHE A 257 0.45 9.66 -0.50
C PHE A 257 1.01 9.89 -1.90
N ASP A 258 0.13 10.21 -2.85
CA ASP A 258 0.45 10.50 -4.25
C ASP A 258 0.63 11.99 -4.50
N MET A 259 0.28 12.84 -3.52
CA MET A 259 0.37 14.28 -3.59
C MET A 259 1.00 14.90 -2.34
N LEU A 260 1.46 16.13 -2.51
CA LEU A 260 1.94 17.01 -1.45
C LEU A 260 0.77 17.66 -0.69
N GLU A 261 1.06 18.31 0.46
CA GLU A 261 0.05 19.02 1.25
C GLU A 261 -0.66 20.13 0.46
N ASN A 262 0.00 20.74 -0.54
CA ASN A 262 -0.58 21.75 -1.43
C ASN A 262 -1.34 21.15 -2.62
N GLN A 263 -1.57 19.84 -2.62
CA GLN A 263 -2.28 19.09 -3.65
C GLN A 263 -1.58 18.99 -5.01
N GLU A 264 -0.31 19.36 -5.11
CA GLU A 264 0.53 19.05 -6.26
C GLU A 264 1.03 17.60 -6.20
N ILE A 265 1.48 17.06 -7.32
CA ILE A 265 2.07 15.71 -7.40
C ILE A 265 3.28 15.56 -6.46
N ASP A 266 3.35 14.45 -5.74
CA ASP A 266 4.56 14.05 -5.02
C ASP A 266 5.41 13.13 -5.90
N ASN A 267 6.42 13.71 -6.57
CA ASN A 267 7.32 12.96 -7.43
C ASN A 267 8.14 11.88 -6.67
N SER A 268 8.18 11.89 -5.36
CA SER A 268 8.80 10.83 -4.59
C SER A 268 7.95 9.56 -4.50
N ALA A 269 6.66 9.63 -4.84
CA ALA A 269 5.69 8.55 -4.77
C ALA A 269 5.70 7.59 -5.97
N PHE A 270 6.65 7.72 -6.91
CA PHE A 270 6.81 6.76 -7.98
C PHE A 270 7.01 5.35 -7.43
N HIS A 271 6.24 4.41 -7.99
CA HIS A 271 6.24 3.02 -7.54
C HIS A 271 5.98 2.06 -8.72
N GLY A 272 6.37 0.79 -8.56
CA GLY A 272 6.15 -0.22 -9.59
C GLY A 272 5.79 -1.57 -9.00
N GLY A 273 4.98 -2.34 -9.73
CA GLY A 273 4.65 -3.73 -9.41
C GLY A 273 5.60 -4.68 -10.12
N CYS A 274 6.55 -5.24 -9.39
CA CYS A 274 7.57 -6.15 -9.92
C CYS A 274 6.96 -7.36 -10.65
N PRO A 275 7.66 -7.90 -11.65
CA PRO A 275 7.23 -9.11 -12.32
C PRO A 275 6.96 -10.27 -11.35
N VAL A 276 5.84 -10.95 -11.56
CA VAL A 276 5.57 -12.24 -10.92
C VAL A 276 6.36 -13.31 -11.68
N ILE A 277 7.17 -14.07 -10.96
CA ILE A 277 7.97 -15.17 -11.54
C ILE A 277 7.22 -16.49 -11.41
N ALA A 278 6.63 -16.74 -10.24
CA ALA A 278 5.85 -17.96 -9.99
C ALA A 278 4.63 -17.66 -9.10
N GLY A 279 3.58 -18.44 -9.29
CA GLY A 279 2.32 -18.27 -8.58
C GLY A 279 1.47 -17.12 -9.16
N ARG A 280 0.65 -16.50 -8.32
CA ARG A 280 -0.22 -15.38 -8.68
C ARG A 280 -0.17 -14.32 -7.57
N LYS A 281 -0.06 -13.06 -7.95
CA LYS A 281 -0.32 -11.93 -7.06
C LYS A 281 -1.73 -11.41 -7.34
N LEU A 282 -2.55 -11.28 -6.30
CA LEU A 282 -3.84 -10.58 -6.36
C LEU A 282 -3.84 -9.49 -5.30
N ILE A 283 -4.06 -8.27 -5.73
CA ILE A 283 -4.19 -7.10 -4.85
C ILE A 283 -5.52 -6.39 -5.08
N THR A 284 -5.89 -5.59 -4.11
CA THR A 284 -7.00 -4.64 -4.19
C THR A 284 -6.45 -3.24 -4.03
N THR A 285 -6.67 -2.38 -5.00
CA THR A 285 -6.27 -0.97 -4.96
C THR A 285 -7.49 -0.11 -4.68
N ILE A 286 -7.34 0.81 -3.73
CA ILE A 286 -8.34 1.80 -3.35
C ILE A 286 -7.67 3.17 -3.43
N TRP A 287 -8.10 3.98 -4.37
CA TRP A 287 -7.64 5.36 -4.50
C TRP A 287 -8.54 6.30 -3.71
N LEU A 288 -7.97 6.92 -2.67
CA LEU A 288 -8.64 7.97 -1.92
C LEU A 288 -8.45 9.30 -2.63
N ARG A 289 -9.56 10.00 -2.83
CA ARG A 289 -9.58 11.28 -3.53
C ARG A 289 -9.36 12.44 -2.54
N SER A 290 -8.80 13.54 -3.00
CA SER A 290 -8.40 14.66 -2.15
C SER A 290 -9.59 15.46 -1.57
N LYS A 291 -10.73 15.49 -2.25
CA LYS A 291 -11.92 16.17 -1.76
C LYS A 291 -12.52 15.43 -0.54
N GLY A 292 -12.97 16.18 0.44
CA GLY A 292 -13.58 15.63 1.65
C GLY A 292 -12.60 14.98 2.64
N GLN A 293 -11.30 15.19 2.44
CA GLN A 293 -10.27 14.68 3.34
C GLN A 293 -9.92 15.71 4.41
N HIS A 294 -10.22 15.42 5.67
CA HIS A 294 -9.95 16.32 6.81
C HIS A 294 -8.47 16.42 7.17
N ILE A 295 -7.61 15.60 6.58
CA ILE A 295 -6.17 15.71 6.79
C ILE A 295 -5.64 17.07 6.34
N PHE A 296 -6.24 17.68 5.32
CA PHE A 296 -5.87 19.01 4.87
C PHE A 296 -6.15 20.12 5.89
N ASP A 297 -7.08 19.88 6.84
CA ASP A 297 -7.38 20.82 7.94
C ASP A 297 -6.26 20.83 8.99
N THR A 298 -5.38 19.81 9.00
CA THR A 298 -4.34 19.58 10.00
C THR A 298 -2.93 19.89 9.52
N VAL A 299 -2.74 20.16 8.23
CA VAL A 299 -1.46 20.48 7.59
C VAL A 299 -1.39 21.93 7.14
N GLU A 300 -0.19 22.43 6.88
CA GLU A 300 0.01 23.83 6.52
C GLU A 300 -0.25 24.16 5.04
N GLY A 301 -0.52 23.13 4.21
CA GLY A 301 -0.75 23.28 2.76
C GLY A 301 0.48 23.78 2.01
N LYS A 302 1.66 23.48 2.51
CA LYS A 302 2.94 23.82 1.88
C LYS A 302 3.31 22.84 0.79
N ARG A 303 4.28 23.21 -0.05
CA ARG A 303 4.89 22.31 -1.03
C ARG A 303 5.85 21.34 -0.35
N GLN A 304 5.30 20.45 0.45
CA GLN A 304 6.02 19.39 1.18
C GLN A 304 5.18 18.13 1.24
N SER A 305 5.83 16.98 1.39
CA SER A 305 5.14 15.71 1.59
C SER A 305 4.46 15.65 2.94
N PHE A 306 3.33 14.93 3.01
CA PHE A 306 2.72 14.53 4.27
C PHE A 306 3.71 13.79 5.18
N ASN A 307 3.37 13.67 6.45
CA ASN A 307 4.14 12.88 7.41
C ASN A 307 3.32 11.67 7.87
N ALA A 308 3.97 10.52 8.04
CA ALA A 308 3.30 9.30 8.50
C ALA A 308 2.59 9.46 9.85
N ARG A 309 2.96 10.46 10.66
CA ARG A 309 2.27 10.78 11.92
C ARG A 309 0.79 11.07 11.73
N GLU A 310 0.40 11.60 10.56
CA GLU A 310 -1.00 11.86 10.23
C GLU A 310 -1.84 10.55 10.18
N LEU A 311 -1.22 9.43 9.82
CA LEU A 311 -1.86 8.12 9.77
C LEU A 311 -1.86 7.38 11.12
N LEU A 312 -1.05 7.85 12.09
CA LEU A 312 -0.92 7.25 13.41
C LEU A 312 -1.87 7.87 14.46
N ARG A 313 -2.58 8.92 14.10
CA ARG A 313 -3.54 9.63 14.96
C ARG A 313 -4.83 8.88 15.21
#